data_0cf44c4efa6b78f8952fd726b1e5d530
#
_entry.id   0cf44c4efa6b78f8952fd726b1e5d530
#
_cell.length_a   1.000
_cell.length_b   1.000
_cell.length_c   1.000
_cell.angle_alpha   90.00
_cell.angle_beta   90.00
_cell.angle_gamma   90.00
#
_symmetry.space_group_name_H-M   'P 1'
#
loop_
_entity.id
_entity.type
_entity.pdbx_description
1 polymer ?
#
loop_
_entity_poly.entity_id
_entity_poly.type
_entity_poly.pdbx_seq_one_letter_code
_entity_poly.pdbx_strand_id
1 'polypeptide(L)'
;MASRQFHPARTEPPADLWLSRLIANGKKNPLPPSIKPKGEGGKFTTEGAVEPYPGNTFICHIDKESPEFAVLCDLQDRLKALPAADHFTFLPKPSLHMTVFCGVSGVPLTTDGWPQGLSSDLPLSTVNARFAEAIAPIRGFDGVTVRADHLKAGYSIHAEPADRESFEALWRMRDLLRDATGLVRDDHDSYQLHISFGYRIKHMPRAMAEDHIARVGVLFDA
;
A
#
# COMPACT_ATOMS: atom_id res chain seq x y z
N MET A 1 -6.71 -4.76 20.52
CA MET A 1 -5.73 -3.97 19.72
C MET A 1 -4.65 -4.93 19.27
N ALA A 2 -4.39 -5.02 17.95
CA ALA A 2 -3.21 -5.76 17.47
C ALA A 2 -1.98 -4.97 17.94
N SER A 3 -1.12 -5.60 18.73
CA SER A 3 0.11 -4.97 19.21
C SER A 3 1.15 -5.00 18.09
N ARG A 4 1.98 -3.96 18.01
CA ARG A 4 3.20 -3.98 17.18
C ARG A 4 4.02 -5.20 17.52
N GLN A 5 4.30 -6.02 16.53
CA GLN A 5 5.06 -7.24 16.73
C GLN A 5 6.09 -7.41 15.61
N PHE A 6 7.33 -7.68 15.99
CA PHE A 6 8.38 -8.07 15.06
C PHE A 6 8.25 -9.55 14.71
N HIS A 7 8.20 -9.86 13.42
CA HIS A 7 8.15 -11.22 12.91
C HIS A 7 9.49 -11.59 12.26
N PRO A 8 10.35 -12.39 12.93
CA PRO A 8 11.69 -12.71 12.42
C PRO A 8 11.67 -13.66 11.22
N ALA A 9 10.59 -14.40 11.03
CA ALA A 9 10.41 -15.34 9.93
C ALA A 9 9.29 -14.92 9.00
N ARG A 10 9.36 -15.39 7.74
CA ARG A 10 8.28 -15.21 6.76
C ARG A 10 6.97 -15.76 7.31
N THR A 11 5.90 -15.00 7.14
CA THR A 11 4.56 -15.41 7.52
C THR A 11 3.79 -15.81 6.27
N GLU A 12 3.25 -17.03 6.25
CA GLU A 12 2.33 -17.43 5.18
C GLU A 12 0.90 -17.15 5.60
N PRO A 13 0.22 -16.18 4.94
CA PRO A 13 -1.18 -15.97 5.22
C PRO A 13 -2.00 -17.17 4.76
N PRO A 14 -3.12 -17.49 5.44
CA PRO A 14 -4.01 -18.56 5.03
C PRO A 14 -4.46 -18.38 3.58
N ALA A 15 -4.38 -19.44 2.77
CA ALA A 15 -4.78 -19.41 1.36
C ALA A 15 -6.22 -18.89 1.14
N ASP A 16 -7.12 -19.20 2.06
CA ASP A 16 -8.51 -18.73 2.06
C ASP A 16 -8.64 -17.20 2.17
N LEU A 17 -7.66 -16.52 2.77
CA LEU A 17 -7.66 -15.07 2.89
C LEU A 17 -7.60 -14.41 1.51
N TRP A 18 -6.71 -14.87 0.64
CA TRP A 18 -6.56 -14.31 -0.70
C TRP A 18 -7.74 -14.65 -1.59
N LEU A 19 -8.23 -15.88 -1.51
CA LEU A 19 -9.41 -16.32 -2.24
C LEU A 19 -10.63 -15.45 -1.89
N SER A 20 -10.87 -15.23 -0.59
CA SER A 20 -11.98 -14.40 -0.12
C SER A 20 -11.91 -12.95 -0.60
N ARG A 21 -10.70 -12.45 -0.89
CA ARG A 21 -10.48 -11.08 -1.40
C ARG A 21 -10.68 -10.97 -2.92
N LEU A 22 -10.44 -12.04 -3.67
CA LEU A 22 -10.51 -12.01 -5.13
C LEU A 22 -11.91 -12.28 -5.66
N ILE A 23 -12.71 -13.10 -4.98
CA ILE A 23 -14.05 -13.46 -5.42
C ILE A 23 -15.12 -12.47 -4.93
N ALA A 24 -16.19 -12.34 -5.69
CA ALA A 24 -17.38 -11.64 -5.23
C ALA A 24 -18.02 -12.41 -4.08
N ASN A 25 -18.17 -11.75 -2.93
CA ASN A 25 -18.83 -12.32 -1.75
C ASN A 25 -19.83 -11.31 -1.16
N GLY A 26 -20.70 -10.81 -2.01
CA GLY A 26 -21.69 -9.79 -1.64
C GLY A 26 -21.06 -8.58 -0.96
N LYS A 27 -21.66 -8.11 0.15
CA LYS A 27 -21.14 -6.97 0.90
C LYS A 27 -19.85 -7.26 1.68
N LYS A 28 -19.44 -8.53 1.80
CA LYS A 28 -18.27 -8.95 2.59
C LYS A 28 -16.93 -8.68 1.90
N ASN A 29 -16.93 -8.52 0.58
CA ASN A 29 -15.72 -8.23 -0.19
C ASN A 29 -16.01 -7.17 -1.28
N PRO A 30 -16.16 -5.90 -0.91
CA PRO A 30 -16.28 -4.83 -1.90
C PRO A 30 -14.97 -4.67 -2.68
N LEU A 31 -15.01 -3.96 -3.79
CA LEU A 31 -13.79 -3.44 -4.42
C LEU A 31 -13.08 -2.49 -3.44
N PRO A 32 -11.74 -2.33 -3.58
CA PRO A 32 -11.01 -1.35 -2.77
C PRO A 32 -11.69 0.02 -2.82
N PRO A 33 -11.76 0.79 -1.71
CA PRO A 33 -12.37 2.13 -1.69
C PRO A 33 -11.77 3.09 -2.72
N SER A 34 -10.53 2.82 -3.15
CA SER A 34 -9.82 3.56 -4.20
C SER A 34 -10.33 3.27 -5.62
N ILE A 35 -11.19 2.27 -5.81
CA ILE A 35 -11.77 1.91 -7.11
C ILE A 35 -13.24 2.31 -7.10
N LYS A 36 -13.61 3.27 -7.94
CA LYS A 36 -14.97 3.81 -8.01
C LYS A 36 -15.36 4.10 -9.46
N PRO A 37 -16.65 4.22 -9.76
CA PRO A 37 -17.09 4.78 -11.03
C PRO A 37 -16.43 6.13 -11.32
N LYS A 38 -16.26 6.45 -12.60
CA LYS A 38 -15.65 7.70 -13.04
C LYS A 38 -16.30 8.92 -12.37
N GLY A 39 -15.47 9.80 -11.81
CA GLY A 39 -15.92 11.04 -11.16
C GLY A 39 -16.44 10.87 -9.72
N GLU A 40 -16.45 9.69 -9.15
CA GLU A 40 -16.90 9.43 -7.78
C GLU A 40 -15.77 9.46 -6.72
N GLY A 41 -14.59 10.00 -7.10
CA GLY A 41 -13.49 10.23 -6.16
C GLY A 41 -12.69 8.98 -5.81
N GLY A 42 -12.52 8.04 -6.74
CA GLY A 42 -11.56 6.95 -6.65
C GLY A 42 -10.17 7.35 -7.19
N LYS A 43 -9.16 6.54 -6.94
CA LYS A 43 -7.83 6.64 -7.59
C LYS A 43 -7.88 6.12 -9.03
N PHE A 44 -8.73 5.13 -9.25
CA PHE A 44 -8.96 4.50 -10.55
C PHE A 44 -10.44 4.25 -10.75
N THR A 45 -10.86 4.28 -12.00
CA THR A 45 -12.21 3.85 -12.36
C THR A 45 -12.33 2.32 -12.27
N THR A 46 -13.56 1.82 -12.37
CA THR A 46 -13.84 0.38 -12.46
C THR A 46 -13.29 -0.26 -13.74
N GLU A 47 -12.92 0.54 -14.74
CA GLU A 47 -12.25 0.13 -15.99
C GLU A 47 -10.71 0.25 -15.89
N GLY A 48 -10.19 0.73 -14.74
CA GLY A 48 -8.76 0.87 -14.49
C GLY A 48 -8.13 2.17 -14.97
N ALA A 49 -8.92 3.15 -15.41
CA ALA A 49 -8.39 4.46 -15.78
C ALA A 49 -8.04 5.29 -14.51
N VAL A 50 -6.96 6.06 -14.60
CA VAL A 50 -6.50 6.93 -13.50
C VAL A 50 -7.45 8.11 -13.34
N GLU A 51 -7.79 8.44 -12.10
CA GLU A 51 -8.58 9.61 -11.72
C GLU A 51 -7.76 10.55 -10.81
N PRO A 52 -8.07 11.86 -10.80
CA PRO A 52 -7.46 12.79 -9.86
C PRO A 52 -7.75 12.38 -8.41
N TYR A 53 -6.68 12.09 -7.67
CA TYR A 53 -6.78 11.71 -6.26
C TYR A 53 -5.76 12.50 -5.44
N PRO A 54 -6.10 13.75 -5.04
CA PRO A 54 -5.18 14.62 -4.34
C PRO A 54 -4.82 14.07 -2.97
N GLY A 55 -3.59 14.30 -2.54
CA GLY A 55 -3.14 13.87 -1.22
C GLY A 55 -1.63 14.00 -1.06
N ASN A 56 -1.17 13.59 0.11
CA ASN A 56 0.24 13.46 0.44
C ASN A 56 0.50 12.13 1.16
N THR A 57 1.75 11.68 1.14
CA THR A 57 2.18 10.46 1.81
C THR A 57 3.69 10.52 2.07
N PHE A 58 4.13 9.81 3.11
CA PHE A 58 5.54 9.67 3.45
C PHE A 58 6.01 8.30 2.99
N ILE A 59 6.98 8.29 2.10
CA ILE A 59 7.41 7.08 1.40
C ILE A 59 8.91 6.85 1.51
N CYS A 60 9.33 5.60 1.43
CA CYS A 60 10.66 5.21 1.04
C CYS A 60 10.67 4.99 -0.46
N HIS A 61 11.48 5.76 -1.17
CA HIS A 61 11.77 5.50 -2.57
C HIS A 61 12.63 4.25 -2.71
N ILE A 62 12.39 3.50 -3.79
CA ILE A 62 13.27 2.41 -4.18
C ILE A 62 14.25 2.99 -5.19
N ASP A 63 15.55 2.80 -4.96
CA ASP A 63 16.57 3.25 -5.90
C ASP A 63 16.37 2.55 -7.25
N LYS A 64 16.14 3.35 -8.29
CA LYS A 64 15.84 2.85 -9.64
C LYS A 64 17.02 2.16 -10.32
N GLU A 65 18.23 2.41 -9.84
CA GLU A 65 19.44 1.76 -10.33
C GLU A 65 19.78 0.49 -9.53
N SER A 66 18.99 0.17 -8.50
CA SER A 66 19.22 -1.00 -7.65
C SER A 66 18.79 -2.31 -8.31
N PRO A 67 19.45 -3.43 -7.99
CA PRO A 67 18.99 -4.76 -8.40
C PRO A 67 17.57 -5.08 -7.91
N GLU A 68 17.22 -4.62 -6.73
CA GLU A 68 15.89 -4.82 -6.13
C GLU A 68 14.79 -4.15 -6.97
N PHE A 69 15.04 -2.96 -7.49
CA PHE A 69 14.09 -2.31 -8.38
C PHE A 69 13.92 -3.08 -9.71
N ALA A 70 15.01 -3.62 -10.25
CA ALA A 70 14.96 -4.46 -11.45
C ALA A 70 14.11 -5.72 -11.21
N VAL A 71 14.30 -6.41 -10.07
CA VAL A 71 13.51 -7.58 -9.67
C VAL A 71 12.02 -7.22 -9.52
N LEU A 72 11.70 -6.09 -8.88
CA LEU A 72 10.31 -5.63 -8.75
C LEU A 72 9.67 -5.34 -10.11
N CYS A 73 10.42 -4.75 -11.03
CA CYS A 73 9.96 -4.48 -12.37
C CYS A 73 9.69 -5.76 -13.19
N ASP A 74 10.57 -6.75 -13.08
CA ASP A 74 10.40 -8.06 -13.71
C ASP A 74 9.18 -8.78 -13.14
N LEU A 75 9.05 -8.82 -11.82
CA LEU A 75 7.91 -9.43 -11.16
C LEU A 75 6.59 -8.77 -11.60
N GLN A 76 6.54 -7.44 -11.73
CA GLN A 76 5.33 -6.76 -12.23
C GLN A 76 5.03 -7.17 -13.67
N ASP A 77 6.03 -7.32 -14.54
CA ASP A 77 5.81 -7.77 -15.92
C ASP A 77 5.29 -9.20 -15.98
N ARG A 78 5.83 -10.09 -15.15
CA ARG A 78 5.34 -11.46 -15.02
C ARG A 78 3.90 -11.51 -14.49
N LEU A 79 3.54 -10.67 -13.52
CA LEU A 79 2.18 -10.53 -13.04
C LEU A 79 1.21 -10.04 -14.14
N LYS A 80 1.64 -9.09 -14.97
CA LYS A 80 0.88 -8.61 -16.14
C LYS A 80 0.68 -9.66 -17.22
N ALA A 81 1.53 -10.67 -17.27
CA ALA A 81 1.43 -11.78 -18.20
C ALA A 81 0.47 -12.90 -17.72
N LEU A 82 -0.02 -12.84 -16.50
CA LEU A 82 -0.96 -13.84 -15.98
C LEU A 82 -2.35 -13.73 -16.64
N PRO A 83 -3.08 -14.84 -16.81
CA PRO A 83 -4.40 -14.85 -17.45
C PRO A 83 -5.43 -13.92 -16.79
N ALA A 84 -5.31 -13.67 -15.47
CA ALA A 84 -6.21 -12.79 -14.72
C ALA A 84 -5.76 -11.33 -14.66
N ALA A 85 -4.75 -10.91 -15.43
CA ALA A 85 -4.18 -9.56 -15.35
C ALA A 85 -5.18 -8.44 -15.64
N ASP A 86 -6.22 -8.69 -16.46
CA ASP A 86 -7.29 -7.73 -16.77
C ASP A 86 -8.24 -7.44 -15.60
N HIS A 87 -8.10 -8.17 -14.49
CA HIS A 87 -8.81 -7.90 -13.24
C HIS A 87 -8.09 -6.87 -12.35
N PHE A 88 -6.92 -6.39 -12.80
CA PHE A 88 -6.10 -5.41 -12.10
C PHE A 88 -5.78 -4.22 -12.99
N THR A 89 -5.58 -3.05 -12.36
CA THR A 89 -4.87 -1.93 -12.97
C THR A 89 -3.48 -1.85 -12.35
N PHE A 90 -2.44 -1.70 -13.17
CA PHE A 90 -1.06 -1.69 -12.71
C PHE A 90 -0.50 -0.28 -12.64
N LEU A 91 0.29 -0.02 -11.60
CA LEU A 91 0.99 1.24 -11.42
C LEU A 91 2.17 1.37 -12.39
N PRO A 92 2.55 2.60 -12.78
CA PRO A 92 3.80 2.82 -13.52
C PRO A 92 5.01 2.36 -12.68
N LYS A 93 5.93 1.61 -13.31
CA LYS A 93 7.16 1.13 -12.63
C LYS A 93 7.91 2.23 -11.88
N PRO A 94 8.14 3.44 -12.45
CA PRO A 94 8.85 4.50 -11.75
C PRO A 94 8.18 5.02 -10.48
N SER A 95 6.91 4.67 -10.25
CA SER A 95 6.14 5.05 -9.05
C SER A 95 6.17 4.00 -7.94
N LEU A 96 6.87 2.88 -8.11
CA LEU A 96 6.99 1.86 -7.08
C LEU A 96 7.70 2.44 -5.85
N HIS A 97 7.08 2.27 -4.69
CA HIS A 97 7.57 2.77 -3.40
C HIS A 97 6.98 1.97 -2.25
N MET A 98 7.58 2.09 -1.08
CA MET A 98 6.99 1.62 0.17
C MET A 98 6.47 2.82 0.96
N THR A 99 5.20 2.81 1.33
CA THR A 99 4.62 3.84 2.21
C THR A 99 5.02 3.57 3.65
N VAL A 100 5.62 4.56 4.28
CA VAL A 100 5.94 4.55 5.73
C VAL A 100 4.75 5.06 6.53
N PHE A 101 4.15 6.17 6.10
CA PHE A 101 3.02 6.78 6.79
C PHE A 101 2.08 7.47 5.79
N CYS A 102 0.80 7.13 5.85
CA CYS A 102 -0.20 7.76 5.00
C CYS A 102 -0.54 9.16 5.52
N GLY A 103 -0.50 10.14 4.64
CA GLY A 103 -0.98 11.49 4.91
C GLY A 103 -2.47 11.64 4.67
N VAL A 104 -2.91 12.85 4.33
CA VAL A 104 -4.28 13.12 3.90
C VAL A 104 -4.46 12.77 2.43
N SER A 105 -5.59 12.20 2.07
CA SER A 105 -5.88 11.92 0.66
C SER A 105 -7.36 11.71 0.39
N GLY A 106 -7.73 11.86 -0.88
CA GLY A 106 -9.07 11.56 -1.35
C GLY A 106 -9.90 12.75 -1.83
N VAL A 107 -11.12 12.43 -2.21
CA VAL A 107 -12.14 13.41 -2.61
C VAL A 107 -13.42 13.10 -1.83
N PRO A 108 -13.71 13.89 -0.77
CA PRO A 108 -12.93 15.01 -0.21
C PRO A 108 -11.59 14.56 0.42
N LEU A 109 -10.68 15.49 0.67
CA LEU A 109 -9.35 15.24 1.27
C LEU A 109 -9.39 14.54 2.65
N THR A 110 -10.51 14.59 3.33
CA THR A 110 -10.75 13.95 4.63
C THR A 110 -11.07 12.45 4.52
N THR A 111 -11.12 11.91 3.29
CA THR A 111 -11.55 10.51 3.02
C THR A 111 -10.71 9.49 3.79
N ASP A 112 -9.39 9.63 3.77
CA ASP A 112 -8.46 8.68 4.38
C ASP A 112 -7.94 9.12 5.76
N GLY A 113 -8.58 10.12 6.37
CA GLY A 113 -8.24 10.67 7.66
C GLY A 113 -7.87 12.15 7.61
N TRP A 114 -7.91 12.83 8.77
CA TRP A 114 -7.64 14.25 8.88
C TRP A 114 -6.88 14.57 10.16
N PRO A 115 -5.93 15.55 10.13
CA PRO A 115 -5.17 15.95 11.31
C PRO A 115 -6.04 16.51 12.42
N GLN A 116 -5.79 16.09 13.65
CA GLN A 116 -6.49 16.65 14.80
C GLN A 116 -6.20 18.15 14.94
N GLY A 117 -7.23 18.92 15.25
CA GLY A 117 -7.13 20.36 15.46
C GLY A 117 -7.00 21.22 14.20
N LEU A 118 -7.00 20.63 13.00
CA LEU A 118 -7.08 21.38 11.75
C LEU A 118 -8.53 21.48 11.24
N SER A 119 -8.91 22.64 10.69
CA SER A 119 -10.19 22.80 9.99
C SER A 119 -10.20 21.91 8.75
N SER A 120 -11.30 21.19 8.52
CA SER A 120 -11.47 20.21 7.43
C SER A 120 -11.66 20.84 6.05
N ASP A 121 -11.76 22.15 5.97
CA ASP A 121 -11.93 22.93 4.73
C ASP A 121 -10.60 23.49 4.18
N LEU A 122 -9.47 23.22 4.86
CA LEU A 122 -8.18 23.68 4.41
C LEU A 122 -7.77 23.02 3.09
N PRO A 123 -7.23 23.80 2.14
CA PRO A 123 -6.72 23.24 0.89
C PRO A 123 -5.45 22.40 1.14
N LEU A 124 -5.21 21.41 0.27
CA LEU A 124 -4.05 20.52 0.36
C LEU A 124 -2.72 21.28 0.45
N SER A 125 -2.57 22.40 -0.24
CA SER A 125 -1.35 23.22 -0.19
C SER A 125 -1.05 23.75 1.21
N THR A 126 -2.08 24.17 1.95
CA THR A 126 -1.94 24.61 3.35
C THR A 126 -1.58 23.46 4.28
N VAL A 127 -2.21 22.29 4.10
CA VAL A 127 -1.88 21.08 4.85
C VAL A 127 -0.44 20.66 4.58
N ASN A 128 -0.01 20.67 3.31
CA ASN A 128 1.37 20.34 2.93
C ASN A 128 2.39 21.29 3.57
N ALA A 129 2.12 22.60 3.57
CA ALA A 129 3.01 23.58 4.22
C ALA A 129 3.15 23.32 5.72
N ARG A 130 2.03 23.05 6.40
CA ARG A 130 2.04 22.72 7.85
C ARG A 130 2.77 21.41 8.14
N PHE A 131 2.55 20.38 7.32
CA PHE A 131 3.29 19.12 7.48
C PHE A 131 4.78 19.33 7.25
N ALA A 132 5.17 20.05 6.20
CA ALA A 132 6.59 20.34 5.92
C ALA A 132 7.26 21.08 7.09
N GLU A 133 6.60 22.05 7.69
CA GLU A 133 7.10 22.77 8.87
C GLU A 133 7.21 21.82 10.08
N ALA A 134 6.16 21.04 10.36
CA ALA A 134 6.11 20.15 11.52
C ALA A 134 7.16 19.03 11.45
N ILE A 135 7.45 18.49 10.25
CA ILE A 135 8.45 17.43 10.08
C ILE A 135 9.88 17.92 9.87
N ALA A 136 10.08 19.21 9.64
CA ALA A 136 11.42 19.77 9.39
C ALA A 136 12.50 19.39 10.44
N PRO A 137 12.17 19.27 11.75
CA PRO A 137 13.13 18.83 12.75
C PRO A 137 13.34 17.32 12.78
N ILE A 138 12.52 16.52 12.10
CA ILE A 138 12.62 15.06 12.11
C ILE A 138 13.74 14.64 11.16
N ARG A 139 14.75 13.96 11.70
CA ARG A 139 15.78 13.35 10.88
C ARG A 139 15.27 12.05 10.28
N GLY A 140 15.59 11.82 9.00
CA GLY A 140 15.38 10.52 8.36
C GLY A 140 16.13 9.40 9.08
N PHE A 141 15.93 8.19 8.63
CA PHE A 141 16.65 7.02 9.11
C PHE A 141 17.47 6.43 7.95
N ASP A 142 18.62 5.86 8.30
CA ASP A 142 19.50 5.14 7.39
C ASP A 142 19.60 3.68 7.84
N GLY A 143 20.05 2.80 6.94
CA GLY A 143 20.33 1.40 7.25
C GLY A 143 19.13 0.51 7.54
N VAL A 144 17.91 1.00 7.33
CA VAL A 144 16.71 0.18 7.50
C VAL A 144 16.58 -0.80 6.35
N THR A 145 16.47 -2.08 6.70
CA THR A 145 16.29 -3.16 5.74
C THR A 145 14.90 -3.79 5.89
N VAL A 146 14.24 -4.02 4.76
CA VAL A 146 12.99 -4.77 4.68
C VAL A 146 13.19 -6.00 3.81
N ARG A 147 12.42 -7.06 4.09
CA ARG A 147 12.36 -8.25 3.25
C ARG A 147 10.97 -8.38 2.64
N ALA A 148 10.89 -8.95 1.46
CA ALA A 148 9.64 -9.40 0.88
C ALA A 148 9.12 -10.61 1.68
N ASP A 149 7.88 -10.54 2.16
CA ASP A 149 7.28 -11.60 2.98
C ASP A 149 6.37 -12.49 2.13
N HIS A 150 5.43 -11.90 1.42
CA HIS A 150 4.53 -12.61 0.51
C HIS A 150 3.89 -11.66 -0.51
N LEU A 151 3.36 -12.23 -1.61
CA LEU A 151 2.54 -11.49 -2.57
C LEU A 151 1.06 -11.50 -2.15
N LYS A 152 0.50 -10.31 -1.94
CA LYS A 152 -0.94 -10.15 -1.65
C LYS A 152 -1.74 -10.34 -2.94
N ALA A 153 -2.11 -11.58 -3.23
CA ALA A 153 -2.90 -11.95 -4.42
C ALA A 153 -2.35 -11.34 -5.74
N GLY A 154 -1.04 -11.08 -5.82
CA GLY A 154 -0.36 -10.59 -7.00
C GLY A 154 -0.42 -9.08 -7.26
N TYR A 155 -0.99 -8.27 -6.39
CA TYR A 155 -1.09 -6.83 -6.61
C TYR A 155 -0.23 -5.97 -5.68
N SER A 156 0.35 -6.56 -4.64
CA SER A 156 1.36 -5.92 -3.79
C SER A 156 2.25 -6.95 -3.11
N ILE A 157 3.50 -6.59 -2.83
CA ILE A 157 4.37 -7.30 -1.91
C ILE A 157 4.09 -6.79 -0.50
N HIS A 158 3.85 -7.69 0.45
CA HIS A 158 3.95 -7.40 1.87
C HIS A 158 5.43 -7.33 2.24
N ALA A 159 5.84 -6.25 2.89
CA ALA A 159 7.20 -6.03 3.33
C ALA A 159 7.25 -6.10 4.87
N GLU A 160 8.21 -6.84 5.39
CA GLU A 160 8.49 -6.92 6.82
C GLU A 160 9.89 -6.35 7.10
N PRO A 161 10.11 -5.68 8.23
CA PRO A 161 11.46 -5.34 8.67
C PRO A 161 12.32 -6.59 8.77
N ALA A 162 13.53 -6.55 8.22
CA ALA A 162 14.41 -7.72 8.18
C ALA A 162 14.96 -8.10 9.55
N ASP A 163 15.09 -7.12 10.44
CA ASP A 163 15.62 -7.27 11.79
C ASP A 163 14.89 -6.34 12.79
N ARG A 164 15.20 -6.53 14.07
CA ARG A 164 14.58 -5.78 15.16
C ARG A 164 14.94 -4.29 15.11
N GLU A 165 16.15 -3.93 14.73
CA GLU A 165 16.58 -2.55 14.63
C GLU A 165 15.80 -1.81 13.55
N SER A 166 15.64 -2.41 12.38
CA SER A 166 14.79 -1.91 11.30
C SER A 166 13.33 -1.77 11.72
N PHE A 167 12.80 -2.76 12.47
CA PHE A 167 11.45 -2.68 13.03
C PHE A 167 11.28 -1.48 13.97
N GLU A 168 12.19 -1.31 14.92
CA GLU A 168 12.12 -0.22 15.89
C GLU A 168 12.30 1.15 15.22
N ALA A 169 13.19 1.27 14.24
CA ALA A 169 13.41 2.49 13.47
C ALA A 169 12.17 2.90 12.67
N LEU A 170 11.54 1.96 11.94
CA LEU A 170 10.35 2.21 11.15
C LEU A 170 9.16 2.63 12.03
N TRP A 171 8.94 1.94 13.16
CA TRP A 171 7.83 2.27 14.04
C TRP A 171 8.05 3.59 14.79
N ARG A 172 9.29 3.87 15.20
CA ARG A 172 9.66 5.18 15.76
C ARG A 172 9.39 6.30 14.75
N MET A 173 9.76 6.12 13.48
CA MET A 173 9.48 7.11 12.43
C MET A 173 7.97 7.32 12.26
N ARG A 174 7.19 6.25 12.24
CA ARG A 174 5.72 6.35 12.15
C ARG A 174 5.13 7.12 13.33
N ASP A 175 5.62 6.90 14.55
CA ASP A 175 5.20 7.65 15.74
C ASP A 175 5.53 9.13 15.63
N LEU A 176 6.77 9.46 15.23
CA LEU A 176 7.19 10.85 15.02
C LEU A 176 6.33 11.56 13.97
N LEU A 177 6.02 10.89 12.86
CA LEU A 177 5.18 11.46 11.80
C LEU A 177 3.73 11.64 12.27
N ARG A 178 3.15 10.67 13.01
CA ARG A 178 1.82 10.80 13.63
C ARG A 178 1.77 12.02 14.55
N ASP A 179 2.75 12.13 15.45
CA ASP A 179 2.76 13.17 16.47
C ASP A 179 2.99 14.57 15.87
N ALA A 180 3.88 14.67 14.86
CA ALA A 180 4.13 15.92 14.15
C ALA A 180 2.95 16.37 13.26
N THR A 181 2.28 15.44 12.60
CA THR A 181 1.18 15.77 11.67
C THR A 181 -0.19 15.85 12.35
N GLY A 182 -0.34 15.30 13.55
CA GLY A 182 -1.63 15.16 14.23
C GLY A 182 -2.58 14.14 13.58
N LEU A 183 -2.07 13.31 12.65
CA LEU A 183 -2.86 12.28 11.97
C LEU A 183 -2.89 11.01 12.82
N VAL A 184 -4.00 10.77 13.49
CA VAL A 184 -4.27 9.53 14.25
C VAL A 184 -5.08 8.59 13.38
N ARG A 185 -4.57 7.37 13.17
CA ARG A 185 -5.21 6.33 12.36
C ARG A 185 -5.42 5.07 13.18
N ASP A 186 -6.58 4.44 13.00
CA ASP A 186 -6.93 3.22 13.74
C ASP A 186 -6.00 2.05 13.46
N ASP A 187 -5.41 2.02 12.25
CA ASP A 187 -4.47 1.00 11.81
C ASP A 187 -3.00 1.33 12.15
N HIS A 188 -2.73 2.37 12.93
CA HIS A 188 -1.35 2.84 13.16
C HIS A 188 -0.42 1.74 13.66
N ASP A 189 -0.86 0.97 14.66
CA ASP A 189 -0.07 -0.09 15.30
C ASP A 189 -0.11 -1.43 14.53
N SER A 190 -1.07 -1.60 13.64
CA SER A 190 -1.26 -2.81 12.82
C SER A 190 -0.98 -2.59 11.34
N TYR A 191 -0.39 -1.45 10.98
CA TYR A 191 -0.09 -1.11 9.60
C TYR A 191 0.84 -2.13 8.96
N GLN A 192 0.47 -2.63 7.80
CA GLN A 192 1.26 -3.56 7.04
C GLN A 192 2.04 -2.83 5.94
N LEU A 193 3.36 -2.77 6.09
CA LEU A 193 4.25 -2.22 5.07
C LEU A 193 4.08 -3.01 3.77
N HIS A 194 4.06 -2.33 2.65
CA HIS A 194 3.90 -3.00 1.36
C HIS A 194 4.36 -2.12 0.19
N ILE A 195 4.68 -2.78 -0.92
CA ILE A 195 4.95 -2.17 -2.22
C ILE A 195 3.81 -2.58 -3.15
N SER A 196 3.05 -1.62 -3.65
CA SER A 196 1.92 -1.89 -4.53
C SER A 196 2.36 -1.97 -5.99
N PHE A 197 1.97 -3.03 -6.70
CA PHE A 197 2.09 -3.15 -8.15
C PHE A 197 0.85 -2.65 -8.87
N GLY A 198 -0.32 -2.74 -8.22
CA GLY A 198 -1.58 -2.38 -8.81
C GLY A 198 -2.75 -2.51 -7.86
N TYR A 199 -3.94 -2.37 -8.40
CA TYR A 199 -5.20 -2.48 -7.66
C TYR A 199 -6.15 -3.42 -8.37
N ARG A 200 -6.90 -4.22 -7.61
CA ARG A 200 -7.97 -5.05 -8.15
C ARG A 200 -9.15 -4.16 -8.57
N ILE A 201 -9.56 -4.25 -9.82
CA ILE A 201 -10.68 -3.50 -10.39
C ILE A 201 -11.92 -4.37 -10.67
N LYS A 202 -11.77 -5.70 -10.67
CA LYS A 202 -12.86 -6.65 -10.88
C LYS A 202 -12.74 -7.84 -9.93
N HIS A 203 -13.87 -8.45 -9.61
CA HIS A 203 -13.90 -9.76 -8.95
C HIS A 203 -13.67 -10.87 -9.97
N MET A 204 -13.18 -12.01 -9.49
CA MET A 204 -12.91 -13.19 -10.30
C MET A 204 -13.92 -14.29 -9.99
N PRO A 205 -14.28 -15.16 -10.97
CA PRO A 205 -14.85 -16.46 -10.67
C PRO A 205 -13.89 -17.27 -9.77
N ARG A 206 -14.44 -18.11 -8.88
CA ARG A 206 -13.65 -18.88 -7.91
C ARG A 206 -12.50 -19.66 -8.55
N ALA A 207 -12.78 -20.45 -9.60
CA ALA A 207 -11.76 -21.26 -10.26
C ALA A 207 -10.61 -20.42 -10.84
N MET A 208 -10.92 -19.24 -11.40
CA MET A 208 -9.89 -18.30 -11.88
C MET A 208 -9.07 -17.72 -10.72
N ALA A 209 -9.70 -17.40 -9.59
CA ALA A 209 -9.01 -16.87 -8.41
C ALA A 209 -8.07 -17.93 -7.80
N GLU A 210 -8.49 -19.19 -7.74
CA GLU A 210 -7.67 -20.30 -7.26
C GLU A 210 -6.44 -20.54 -8.18
N ASP A 211 -6.61 -20.56 -9.50
CA ASP A 211 -5.51 -20.65 -10.47
C ASP A 211 -4.57 -19.44 -10.36
N HIS A 212 -5.13 -18.23 -10.23
CA HIS A 212 -4.34 -17.01 -10.07
C HIS A 212 -3.47 -17.06 -8.81
N ILE A 213 -4.02 -17.45 -7.66
CA ILE A 213 -3.28 -17.56 -6.39
C ILE A 213 -2.13 -18.57 -6.53
N ALA A 214 -2.39 -19.73 -7.14
CA ALA A 214 -1.35 -20.74 -7.35
C ALA A 214 -0.19 -20.20 -8.22
N ARG A 215 -0.50 -19.51 -9.32
CA ARG A 215 0.52 -18.90 -10.20
C ARG A 215 1.30 -17.80 -9.50
N VAL A 216 0.62 -16.96 -8.72
CA VAL A 216 1.26 -15.90 -7.93
C VAL A 216 2.25 -16.48 -6.91
N GLY A 217 1.90 -17.57 -6.24
CA GLY A 217 2.80 -18.29 -5.34
C GLY A 217 4.08 -18.74 -6.05
N VAL A 218 3.95 -19.40 -7.21
CA VAL A 218 5.09 -19.82 -8.03
C VAL A 218 5.98 -18.66 -8.44
N LEU A 219 5.37 -17.50 -8.80
CA LEU A 219 6.15 -16.31 -9.18
C LEU A 219 6.94 -15.72 -8.02
N PHE A 220 6.42 -15.84 -6.79
CA PHE A 220 7.08 -15.30 -5.62
C PHE A 220 8.24 -16.17 -5.12
N ASP A 221 8.15 -17.48 -5.34
CA ASP A 221 9.17 -18.45 -4.91
C ASP A 221 10.30 -18.61 -5.93
N ALA A 222 10.18 -18.04 -7.14
CA ALA A 222 11.16 -18.12 -8.23
C ALA A 222 12.13 -16.94 -8.24
#